data_422e7d658002b52345fea3f8c75e7e3e
#
_entry.id   422e7d658002b52345fea3f8c75e7e3e
#
_cell.length_a   1.000
_cell.length_b   1.000
_cell.length_c   1.000
_cell.angle_alpha   90.00
_cell.angle_beta   90.00
_cell.angle_gamma   90.00
#
_symmetry.space_group_name_H-M   'P 1'
#
loop_
_entity.id
_entity.type
_entity.pdbx_description
1 polymer ?
#
loop_
_entity_poly.entity_id
_entity_poly.type
_entity_poly.pdbx_seq_one_letter_code
_entity_poly.pdbx_strand_id
1 'polypeptide(L)' 'MPTTTGKKIAIVTGSALGLGYELASQLIANGWLVAGVDFNAERQAELTAQWPDDSYRSFVADIT' A
#
# COMPACT_ATOMS: atom_id res chain seq x y z
N MET A 1 -0.88 -20.09 2.40
CA MET A 1 -2.29 -20.13 2.75
C MET A 1 -3.09 -19.29 1.77
N PRO A 2 -4.05 -19.86 1.18
CA PRO A 2 -4.86 -19.09 0.24
C PRO A 2 -5.76 -18.11 0.98
N THR A 3 -5.97 -16.99 0.37
CA THR A 3 -6.91 -16.04 0.90
C THR A 3 -8.29 -16.40 0.38
N THR A 4 -9.30 -16.04 1.12
CA THR A 4 -10.65 -16.30 0.71
C THR A 4 -11.05 -15.47 -0.49
N THR A 5 -10.37 -14.35 -0.71
CA THR A 5 -10.68 -13.46 -1.82
C THR A 5 -9.87 -13.79 -3.06
N GLY A 6 -8.85 -14.60 -2.93
CA GLY A 6 -7.93 -14.87 -4.02
C GLY A 6 -6.96 -13.76 -4.32
N LYS A 7 -6.98 -12.69 -3.54
CA LYS A 7 -6.11 -11.56 -3.76
C LYS A 7 -4.77 -11.76 -3.06
N LYS A 8 -3.70 -11.41 -3.74
CA LYS A 8 -2.36 -11.44 -3.14
C LYS A 8 -2.13 -10.16 -2.36
N ILE A 9 -1.40 -10.29 -1.27
CA ILE A 9 -1.12 -9.16 -0.38
C ILE A 9 0.38 -8.92 -0.34
N ALA A 10 0.76 -7.66 -0.46
CA ALA A 10 2.16 -7.26 -0.39
C ALA A 10 2.31 -6.14 0.65
N ILE A 11 3.39 -6.18 1.40
CA ILE A 11 3.71 -5.13 2.35
C ILE A 11 4.84 -4.30 1.74
N VAL A 12 4.61 -2.99 1.63
CA VAL A 12 5.60 -2.08 1.04
C VAL A 12 5.94 -1.01 2.07
N THR A 13 7.19 -0.97 2.50
CA THR A 13 7.64 0.09 3.40
C THR A 13 8.10 1.29 2.58
N GLY A 14 7.91 2.50 3.11
CA GLY A 14 8.22 3.71 2.38
C GLY A 14 7.29 3.91 1.20
N SER A 15 6.06 3.46 1.30
CA SER A 15 5.12 3.42 0.18
C SER A 15 4.65 4.79 -0.29
N ALA A 16 4.80 5.81 0.54
CA ALA A 16 4.24 7.12 0.23
C ALA A 16 5.09 7.92 -0.75
N LEU A 17 6.36 7.57 -0.92
CA LEU A 17 7.28 8.34 -1.75
C LEU A 17 8.16 7.44 -2.60
N GLY A 18 8.59 7.98 -3.72
CA GLY A 18 9.66 7.41 -4.53
C GLY A 18 9.40 5.99 -5.01
N LEU A 19 10.39 5.14 -4.83
CA LEU A 19 10.32 3.76 -5.32
C LEU A 19 9.22 2.95 -4.67
N GLY A 20 8.95 3.20 -3.39
CA GLY A 20 7.88 2.51 -2.69
C GLY A 20 6.53 2.80 -3.31
N TYR A 21 6.28 4.07 -3.63
CA TYR A 21 5.04 4.45 -4.28
C TYR A 21 4.91 3.79 -5.66
N GLU A 22 5.98 3.80 -6.43
CA GLU A 22 5.98 3.21 -7.75
C GLU A 22 5.70 1.71 -7.69
N LEU A 23 6.34 1.02 -6.75
CA LEU A 23 6.12 -0.41 -6.57
C LEU A 23 4.68 -0.69 -6.15
N ALA A 24 4.15 0.08 -5.21
CA ALA A 24 2.77 -0.09 -4.77
C ALA A 24 1.81 0.11 -5.94
N SER A 25 2.06 1.13 -6.75
CA SER A 25 1.23 1.43 -7.91
C SER A 25 1.19 0.26 -8.88
N GLN A 26 2.35 -0.34 -9.16
CA GLN A 26 2.43 -1.49 -10.06
C GLN A 26 1.74 -2.72 -9.49
N LEU A 27 1.91 -2.97 -8.22
CA LEU A 27 1.27 -4.11 -7.58
C LEU A 27 -0.25 -3.97 -7.61
N ILE A 28 -0.75 -2.78 -7.32
CA ILE A 28 -2.18 -2.52 -7.36
C ILE A 28 -2.73 -2.70 -8.77
N ALA A 29 -1.99 -2.25 -9.77
CA ALA A 29 -2.39 -2.42 -11.17
C ALA A 29 -2.47 -3.90 -11.56
N ASN A 30 -1.74 -4.76 -10.86
CA ASN A 30 -1.76 -6.20 -11.09
C ASN A 30 -2.69 -6.95 -10.16
N GLY A 31 -3.54 -6.25 -9.46
CA GLY A 31 -4.58 -6.88 -8.64
C GLY A 31 -4.18 -7.24 -7.23
N TRP A 32 -3.03 -6.76 -6.77
CA TRP A 32 -2.59 -7.02 -5.40
C TRP A 32 -3.25 -6.03 -4.43
N LEU A 33 -3.42 -6.48 -3.20
CA LEU A 33 -3.72 -5.57 -2.10
C LEU A 33 -2.39 -5.18 -1.46
N VAL A 34 -2.12 -3.90 -1.40
CA VAL A 34 -0.87 -3.39 -0.84
C VAL A 34 -1.12 -2.83 0.55
N ALA A 35 -0.36 -3.32 1.53
CA ALA A 35 -0.31 -2.73 2.85
C ALA A 35 0.91 -1.80 2.88
N GLY A 36 0.68 -0.51 2.78
CA GLY A 36 1.74 0.47 2.72
C GLY A 36 2.10 1.02 4.09
N VAL A 37 3.37 0.92 4.46
CA VAL A 37 3.86 1.39 5.74
C VAL A 37 4.76 2.59 5.51
N ASP A 38 4.42 3.72 6.12
CA ASP A 38 5.21 4.94 5.98
C ASP A 38 4.95 5.81 7.20
N PHE A 39 5.91 6.68 7.51
CA PHE A 39 5.74 7.57 8.65
C PHE A 39 4.99 8.85 8.27
N ASN A 40 4.81 9.11 6.99
CA ASN A 40 4.19 10.35 6.52
C ASN A 40 2.67 10.21 6.45
N ALA A 41 2.00 10.66 7.50
CA ALA A 41 0.55 10.51 7.61
C ALA A 41 -0.21 11.27 6.52
N GLU A 42 0.27 12.43 6.14
CA GLU A 42 -0.40 13.23 5.11
C GLU A 42 -0.37 12.56 3.76
N ARG A 43 0.79 12.01 3.38
CA ARG A 43 0.90 11.29 2.11
C ARG A 43 0.08 10.01 2.13
N GLN A 44 0.06 9.32 3.27
CA GLN A 44 -0.76 8.13 3.38
C GLN A 44 -2.24 8.44 3.19
N ALA A 45 -2.70 9.57 3.73
CA ALA A 45 -4.09 9.98 3.53
C ALA A 45 -4.38 10.24 2.04
N GLU A 46 -3.44 10.82 1.32
CA GLU A 46 -3.59 11.03 -0.11
C GLU A 46 -3.69 9.72 -0.87
N LEU A 47 -2.87 8.76 -0.49
CA LEU A 47 -2.88 7.46 -1.16
C LEU A 47 -4.17 6.69 -0.88
N THR A 48 -4.69 6.77 0.32
CA THR A 48 -5.96 6.11 0.63
C THR A 48 -7.13 6.76 -0.09
N ALA A 49 -7.00 8.04 -0.42
CA ALA A 49 -7.99 8.72 -1.25
C ALA A 49 -7.86 8.33 -2.72
N GLN A 50 -6.64 7.98 -3.13
CA GLN A 50 -6.36 7.65 -4.53
C GLN A 50 -6.76 6.22 -4.87
N TRP A 51 -6.54 5.28 -3.96
CA TRP A 51 -6.82 3.87 -4.18
C TRP A 51 -7.91 3.37 -3.23
N PRO A 52 -8.78 2.46 -3.69
CA PRO A 52 -9.83 1.92 -2.81
C PRO A 52 -9.27 0.99 -1.74
N ASP A 53 -10.08 0.77 -0.70
CA ASP A 53 -9.71 -0.05 0.46
C ASP A 53 -9.28 -1.46 0.10
N ASP A 54 -9.85 -2.01 -0.96
CA ASP A 54 -9.51 -3.38 -1.36
C ASP A 54 -8.24 -3.43 -2.21
N SER A 55 -7.61 -2.29 -2.43
CA SER A 55 -6.34 -2.21 -3.17
C SER A 55 -5.21 -1.71 -2.30
N TYR A 56 -5.47 -0.77 -1.41
CA TYR A 56 -4.42 -0.17 -0.60
C TYR A 56 -4.90 0.11 0.80
N ARG A 57 -4.10 -0.31 1.77
CA ARG A 57 -4.33 0.01 3.17
C ARG A 57 -3.09 0.66 3.75
N SER A 58 -3.27 1.77 4.44
CA SER A 58 -2.15 2.53 4.96
C SER A 58 -1.92 2.24 6.43
N PHE A 59 -0.66 2.18 6.80
CA PHE A 59 -0.22 2.06 8.17
C PHE A 59 0.82 3.12 8.43
N VAL A 60 0.53 4.05 9.33
CA VAL A 60 1.45 5.13 9.65
C VAL A 60 2.33 4.65 10.81
N ALA A 61 3.60 4.50 10.54
CA ALA A 61 4.53 4.00 11.53
C ALA A 61 5.92 4.52 11.25
N ASP A 62 6.64 4.81 12.31
CA ASP A 62 8.05 5.19 12.22
C ASP A 62 8.87 3.91 12.41
N ILE A 63 9.49 3.47 11.34
CA ILE A 63 10.23 2.22 11.35
C ILE A 63 11.73 2.43 11.49
N THR A 64 12.16 3.67 11.72
CA THR A 64 13.56 3.96 11.98
C THR A 64 13.87 3.83 13.47
#